data_da436a3806b798e37933df05cce252c9
#
_entry.id   da436a3806b798e37933df05cce252c9
#
_cell.length_a   1.000
_cell.length_b   1.000
_cell.length_c   1.000
_cell.angle_alpha   90.00
_cell.angle_beta   90.00
_cell.angle_gamma   90.00
#
_symmetry.space_group_name_H-M   'P 1'
#
loop_
_entity.id
_entity.type
_entity.pdbx_description
1 polymer ?
#
loop_
_entity_poly.entity_id
_entity_poly.type
_entity_poly.pdbx_seq_one_letter_code
_entity_poly.pdbx_strand_id
1 'polypeptide(L)'
;MAMPKKINSALVSVFSKEGLEPIVRLLDEQGVKLYSTGGTQKFIENLGITVEAVENITEYPSILDGRVKTLHPKVFGGLLARREEAHLAQLVEYDIPEIDLVVVDLYPFEETLASTNDESTIIEKIDIGGISLIRAAAKNYRDVVVVPSRDEYQMIADILKEGNGVTTTADRKELARRAFKVSSNYDVAIFNYFNEDSEDTVFKQSIHNSQPLRYGENPHQKGNFFGDFDAVFDRLGGKPISYNNLVDIDAAVNLMAEFKADNPTFAVLKHTNACGIATRETVLDAWKAALAGDSVSAFGGILISNQTIDLATAQEIDKIFYEVLIAPDFTNDAKELLSKKSKRILLKIKDFYVTKKSFKTLLNGVIEQEMDCLLYTSPSPRDATLSRMPSSA
;
A
#
# COMPACT_ATOMS: atom_id res chain seq x y z
N MET A 1 -11.60 -19.68 -26.79
CA MET A 1 -10.58 -20.63 -26.28
C MET A 1 -9.38 -19.81 -25.82
N ALA A 2 -8.73 -20.20 -24.76
CA ALA A 2 -7.49 -19.56 -24.30
C ALA A 2 -6.40 -19.86 -25.35
N MET A 3 -5.86 -18.82 -26.01
CA MET A 3 -4.76 -19.02 -26.97
C MET A 3 -3.43 -18.98 -26.23
N PRO A 4 -2.68 -20.09 -26.21
CA PRO A 4 -1.30 -20.07 -25.70
C PRO A 4 -0.44 -19.18 -26.58
N LYS A 5 0.49 -18.43 -25.96
CA LYS A 5 1.44 -17.57 -26.65
C LYS A 5 2.84 -17.88 -26.17
N LYS A 6 3.73 -18.26 -27.09
CA LYS A 6 5.15 -18.40 -26.81
C LYS A 6 5.79 -17.03 -26.85
N ILE A 7 6.67 -16.76 -25.91
CA ILE A 7 7.48 -15.54 -25.86
C ILE A 7 8.75 -15.78 -26.67
N ASN A 8 8.93 -15.03 -27.76
CA ASN A 8 10.10 -15.09 -28.62
C ASN A 8 10.98 -13.84 -28.50
N SER A 9 10.40 -12.73 -28.00
CA SER A 9 11.09 -11.47 -27.83
C SER A 9 10.63 -10.73 -26.56
N ALA A 10 11.55 -9.99 -25.94
CA ALA A 10 11.26 -9.23 -24.73
C ALA A 10 11.97 -7.87 -24.74
N LEU A 11 11.24 -6.83 -24.37
CA LEU A 11 11.80 -5.51 -24.07
C LEU A 11 11.93 -5.36 -22.54
N VAL A 12 13.16 -5.15 -22.06
CA VAL A 12 13.47 -4.99 -20.65
C VAL A 12 13.98 -3.57 -20.39
N SER A 13 13.23 -2.79 -19.64
CA SER A 13 13.58 -1.40 -19.30
C SER A 13 13.17 -1.11 -17.87
N VAL A 14 14.10 -1.23 -16.93
CA VAL A 14 13.83 -1.11 -15.49
C VAL A 14 14.73 -0.07 -14.83
N PHE A 15 14.18 0.62 -13.82
CA PHE A 15 14.94 1.52 -12.97
C PHE A 15 15.83 0.72 -12.00
N SER A 16 15.27 -0.16 -11.18
CA SER A 16 16.01 -1.04 -10.28
C SER A 16 16.42 -2.33 -10.96
N LYS A 17 17.64 -2.81 -10.70
CA LYS A 17 18.16 -4.09 -11.21
C LYS A 17 18.00 -5.23 -10.20
N GLU A 18 17.46 -4.93 -9.03
CA GLU A 18 17.23 -5.90 -7.97
C GLU A 18 16.25 -6.99 -8.43
N GLY A 19 16.64 -8.26 -8.31
CA GLY A 19 15.82 -9.38 -8.72
C GLY A 19 15.67 -9.60 -10.23
N LEU A 20 16.29 -8.77 -11.08
CA LEU A 20 16.17 -8.88 -12.55
C LEU A 20 16.98 -10.03 -13.14
N GLU A 21 18.15 -10.34 -12.58
CA GLU A 21 19.07 -11.36 -13.14
C GLU A 21 18.41 -12.72 -13.37
N PRO A 22 17.65 -13.31 -12.43
CA PRO A 22 16.98 -14.60 -12.67
C PRO A 22 16.01 -14.57 -13.85
N ILE A 23 15.35 -13.44 -14.09
CA ILE A 23 14.38 -13.28 -15.17
C ILE A 23 15.09 -13.23 -16.53
N VAL A 24 16.13 -12.40 -16.67
CA VAL A 24 16.85 -12.29 -17.94
C VAL A 24 17.61 -13.57 -18.29
N ARG A 25 18.17 -14.29 -17.30
CA ARG A 25 18.79 -15.61 -17.52
C ARG A 25 17.76 -16.63 -18.00
N LEU A 26 16.58 -16.68 -17.39
CA LEU A 26 15.51 -17.57 -17.79
C LEU A 26 15.04 -17.29 -19.23
N LEU A 27 14.93 -16.02 -19.61
CA LEU A 27 14.56 -15.62 -20.97
C LEU A 27 15.65 -16.03 -21.97
N ASP A 28 16.92 -15.83 -21.66
CA ASP A 28 18.06 -16.23 -22.49
C ASP A 28 18.12 -17.75 -22.66
N GLU A 29 17.98 -18.53 -21.58
CA GLU A 29 17.92 -19.99 -21.61
C GLU A 29 16.79 -20.52 -22.51
N GLN A 30 15.68 -19.78 -22.62
CA GLN A 30 14.54 -20.10 -23.49
C GLN A 30 14.71 -19.58 -24.92
N GLY A 31 15.84 -18.96 -25.26
CA GLY A 31 16.12 -18.40 -26.58
C GLY A 31 15.30 -17.16 -26.94
N VAL A 32 14.84 -16.40 -25.94
CA VAL A 32 14.09 -15.17 -26.14
C VAL A 32 15.03 -14.05 -26.58
N LYS A 33 14.73 -13.36 -27.68
CA LYS A 33 15.49 -12.20 -28.14
C LYS A 33 15.24 -11.02 -27.20
N LEU A 34 16.32 -10.48 -26.63
CA LEU A 34 16.23 -9.37 -25.67
C LEU A 34 16.50 -8.03 -26.32
N TYR A 35 15.65 -7.06 -26.00
CA TYR A 35 15.81 -5.64 -26.31
C TYR A 35 15.92 -4.86 -25.00
N SER A 36 16.76 -3.83 -24.95
CA SER A 36 16.90 -3.02 -23.75
C SER A 36 17.44 -1.62 -24.03
N THR A 37 17.43 -0.78 -23.00
CA THR A 37 17.93 0.60 -23.08
C THR A 37 18.95 0.90 -21.97
N GLY A 38 19.92 1.74 -22.27
CA GLY A 38 20.80 2.41 -21.33
C GLY A 38 21.40 1.53 -20.24
N GLY A 39 21.10 1.86 -18.97
CA GLY A 39 21.66 1.14 -17.82
C GLY A 39 21.17 -0.31 -17.68
N THR A 40 19.97 -0.63 -18.16
CA THR A 40 19.45 -2.01 -18.14
C THR A 40 20.16 -2.86 -19.18
N GLN A 41 20.42 -2.32 -20.37
CA GLN A 41 21.22 -2.98 -21.40
C GLN A 41 22.61 -3.36 -20.86
N LYS A 42 23.34 -2.38 -20.29
CA LYS A 42 24.67 -2.61 -19.69
C LYS A 42 24.64 -3.69 -18.60
N PHE A 43 23.58 -3.70 -17.79
CA PHE A 43 23.42 -4.74 -16.78
C PHE A 43 23.30 -6.14 -17.40
N ILE A 44 22.49 -6.30 -18.45
CA ILE A 44 22.29 -7.58 -19.15
C ILE A 44 23.59 -8.02 -19.85
N GLU A 45 24.28 -7.12 -20.54
CA GLU A 45 25.59 -7.37 -21.17
C GLU A 45 26.65 -7.86 -20.17
N ASN A 46 26.68 -7.26 -18.96
CA ASN A 46 27.59 -7.67 -17.89
C ASN A 46 27.32 -9.07 -17.33
N LEU A 47 26.11 -9.60 -17.54
CA LEU A 47 25.77 -11.00 -17.23
C LEU A 47 26.23 -11.98 -18.32
N GLY A 48 26.81 -11.48 -19.42
CA GLY A 48 27.22 -12.27 -20.57
C GLY A 48 26.07 -12.66 -21.50
N ILE A 49 24.90 -11.98 -21.39
CA ILE A 49 23.70 -12.26 -22.16
C ILE A 49 23.62 -11.29 -23.34
N THR A 50 23.29 -11.81 -24.52
CA THR A 50 23.13 -11.00 -25.73
C THR A 50 21.85 -10.18 -25.65
N VAL A 51 21.96 -8.86 -25.85
CA VAL A 51 20.84 -7.93 -25.84
C VAL A 51 21.03 -6.87 -26.94
N GLU A 52 19.96 -6.55 -27.64
CA GLU A 52 19.95 -5.51 -28.66
C GLU A 52 19.49 -4.17 -28.09
N ALA A 53 20.21 -3.10 -28.43
CA ALA A 53 19.81 -1.75 -27.99
C ALA A 53 18.52 -1.32 -28.72
N VAL A 54 17.61 -0.67 -28.01
CA VAL A 54 16.38 -0.10 -28.60
C VAL A 54 16.71 0.94 -29.67
N GLU A 55 17.82 1.65 -29.54
CA GLU A 55 18.32 2.59 -30.48
C GLU A 55 18.59 1.94 -31.89
N ASN A 56 18.93 0.65 -31.94
CA ASN A 56 19.07 -0.08 -33.19
C ASN A 56 17.72 -0.36 -33.89
N ILE A 57 16.66 -0.59 -33.07
CA ILE A 57 15.30 -0.78 -33.60
C ILE A 57 14.76 0.53 -34.14
N THR A 58 14.94 1.61 -33.35
CA THR A 58 14.39 2.92 -33.71
C THR A 58 15.18 3.66 -34.74
N GLU A 59 16.46 3.30 -34.94
CA GLU A 59 17.42 4.04 -35.76
C GLU A 59 17.55 5.51 -35.36
N TYR A 60 17.22 5.78 -34.07
CA TYR A 60 17.20 7.12 -33.53
C TYR A 60 18.07 7.19 -32.27
N PRO A 61 18.93 8.21 -32.14
CA PRO A 61 19.80 8.32 -30.97
C PRO A 61 19.02 8.65 -29.70
N SER A 62 19.58 8.25 -28.58
CA SER A 62 19.07 8.68 -27.28
C SER A 62 19.31 10.18 -27.07
N ILE A 63 18.27 10.99 -27.17
CA ILE A 63 18.31 12.45 -27.00
C ILE A 63 17.60 12.86 -25.72
N LEU A 64 17.73 14.14 -25.31
CA LEU A 64 17.09 14.73 -24.14
C LEU A 64 17.34 13.88 -22.87
N ASP A 65 18.60 13.54 -22.63
CA ASP A 65 19.04 12.70 -21.52
C ASP A 65 18.32 11.34 -21.44
N GLY A 66 17.80 10.88 -22.60
CA GLY A 66 17.13 9.61 -22.74
C GLY A 66 15.64 9.61 -22.44
N ARG A 67 15.00 10.77 -22.30
CA ARG A 67 13.55 10.88 -22.00
C ARG A 67 12.64 10.34 -23.10
N VAL A 68 13.13 10.19 -24.34
CA VAL A 68 12.32 9.73 -25.51
C VAL A 68 12.81 8.42 -26.12
N LYS A 69 13.69 7.67 -25.47
CA LYS A 69 14.31 6.43 -25.99
C LYS A 69 13.33 5.43 -26.57
N THR A 70 12.25 5.16 -25.83
CA THR A 70 11.25 4.14 -26.16
C THR A 70 9.99 4.72 -26.80
N LEU A 71 9.81 6.04 -26.81
CA LEU A 71 8.63 6.70 -27.37
C LEU A 71 8.73 6.82 -28.88
N HIS A 72 8.70 5.67 -29.56
CA HIS A 72 8.92 5.58 -31.00
C HIS A 72 7.91 4.61 -31.65
N PRO A 73 7.42 4.90 -32.89
CA PRO A 73 6.47 4.04 -33.60
C PRO A 73 6.92 2.60 -33.74
N LYS A 74 8.22 2.33 -34.00
CA LYS A 74 8.74 0.97 -34.08
C LYS A 74 8.62 0.19 -32.78
N VAL A 75 8.80 0.81 -31.61
CA VAL A 75 8.61 0.17 -30.31
C VAL A 75 7.13 -0.06 -30.02
N PHE A 76 6.32 0.99 -30.15
CA PHE A 76 4.88 0.89 -29.86
C PHE A 76 4.12 0.07 -30.90
N GLY A 77 4.56 0.05 -32.14
CA GLY A 77 4.03 -0.84 -33.19
C GLY A 77 4.24 -2.31 -32.82
N GLY A 78 5.44 -2.69 -32.38
CA GLY A 78 5.74 -4.04 -31.90
C GLY A 78 4.87 -4.50 -30.74
N LEU A 79 4.51 -3.57 -29.82
CA LEU A 79 3.66 -3.83 -28.66
C LEU A 79 2.16 -3.82 -28.98
N LEU A 80 1.69 -2.90 -29.82
CA LEU A 80 0.27 -2.66 -30.04
C LEU A 80 -0.30 -3.46 -31.22
N ALA A 81 0.54 -3.99 -32.10
CA ALA A 81 0.09 -4.82 -33.19
C ALA A 81 -0.61 -6.08 -32.69
N ARG A 82 -1.87 -6.28 -33.11
CA ARG A 82 -2.56 -7.55 -32.95
C ARG A 82 -1.88 -8.57 -33.85
N ARG A 83 -1.77 -9.82 -33.42
CA ARG A 83 -1.14 -10.89 -34.21
C ARG A 83 -2.11 -11.43 -35.27
N GLU A 84 -2.66 -10.48 -36.06
CA GLU A 84 -3.56 -10.71 -37.20
C GLU A 84 -2.81 -10.38 -38.52
N GLU A 85 -3.17 -11.05 -39.58
CA GLU A 85 -2.48 -10.95 -40.88
C GLU A 85 -2.22 -9.50 -41.34
N ALA A 86 -3.26 -8.65 -41.23
CA ALA A 86 -3.15 -7.25 -41.66
C ALA A 86 -2.13 -6.43 -40.86
N HIS A 87 -2.04 -6.64 -39.52
CA HIS A 87 -1.07 -5.94 -38.67
C HIS A 87 0.32 -6.54 -38.83
N LEU A 88 0.45 -7.87 -38.94
CA LEU A 88 1.74 -8.52 -39.18
C LEU A 88 2.35 -8.08 -40.50
N ALA A 89 1.56 -7.92 -41.56
CA ALA A 89 2.04 -7.39 -42.84
C ALA A 89 2.61 -5.97 -42.72
N GLN A 90 1.96 -5.10 -41.93
CA GLN A 90 2.47 -3.76 -41.64
C GLN A 90 3.76 -3.78 -40.80
N LEU A 91 3.88 -4.69 -39.82
CA LEU A 91 5.14 -4.83 -39.10
C LEU A 91 6.31 -5.16 -40.02
N VAL A 92 6.07 -6.05 -40.97
CA VAL A 92 7.08 -6.41 -42.01
C VAL A 92 7.37 -5.22 -42.95
N GLU A 93 6.33 -4.53 -43.42
CA GLU A 93 6.46 -3.38 -44.32
C GLU A 93 7.30 -2.26 -43.72
N TYR A 94 7.13 -1.99 -42.43
CA TYR A 94 7.81 -0.88 -41.72
C TYR A 94 9.01 -1.33 -40.90
N ASP A 95 9.48 -2.56 -41.06
CA ASP A 95 10.61 -3.14 -40.31
C ASP A 95 10.46 -2.96 -38.81
N ILE A 96 9.31 -3.39 -38.30
CA ILE A 96 8.96 -3.32 -36.88
C ILE A 96 9.05 -4.71 -36.26
N PRO A 97 9.91 -4.95 -35.23
CA PRO A 97 9.96 -6.24 -34.56
C PRO A 97 8.73 -6.48 -33.71
N GLU A 98 8.25 -7.73 -33.68
CA GLU A 98 7.28 -8.13 -32.68
C GLU A 98 7.92 -8.09 -31.29
N ILE A 99 7.19 -7.57 -30.29
CA ILE A 99 7.58 -7.61 -28.88
C ILE A 99 6.51 -8.38 -28.12
N ASP A 100 6.89 -9.54 -27.58
CA ASP A 100 5.95 -10.46 -26.92
C ASP A 100 5.88 -10.25 -25.41
N LEU A 101 6.95 -9.70 -24.81
CA LEU A 101 7.05 -9.44 -23.38
C LEU A 101 7.62 -8.05 -23.13
N VAL A 102 7.08 -7.34 -22.15
CA VAL A 102 7.67 -6.10 -21.61
C VAL A 102 7.90 -6.28 -20.11
N VAL A 103 9.13 -6.02 -19.67
CA VAL A 103 9.49 -5.93 -18.25
C VAL A 103 9.87 -4.49 -17.96
N VAL A 104 9.08 -3.84 -17.11
CA VAL A 104 9.26 -2.42 -16.78
C VAL A 104 9.16 -2.24 -15.26
N ASP A 105 10.01 -1.36 -14.75
CA ASP A 105 9.96 -0.89 -13.37
C ASP A 105 10.03 0.64 -13.43
N LEU A 106 9.03 1.30 -12.83
CA LEU A 106 8.89 2.76 -12.89
C LEU A 106 9.90 3.46 -11.96
N TYR A 107 10.14 4.72 -12.22
CA TYR A 107 10.88 5.57 -11.28
C TYR A 107 10.14 5.65 -9.93
N PRO A 108 10.86 5.64 -8.79
CA PRO A 108 10.27 5.61 -7.45
C PRO A 108 9.77 7.01 -7.03
N PHE A 109 8.66 7.46 -7.62
CA PHE A 109 8.07 8.78 -7.39
C PHE A 109 7.66 8.97 -5.92
N GLU A 110 6.90 8.03 -5.35
CA GLU A 110 6.40 8.12 -3.97
C GLU A 110 7.54 8.09 -2.94
N GLU A 111 8.57 7.26 -3.16
CA GLU A 111 9.76 7.21 -2.29
C GLU A 111 10.55 8.52 -2.37
N THR A 112 10.65 9.11 -3.56
CA THR A 112 11.31 10.40 -3.76
C THR A 112 10.53 11.52 -3.06
N LEU A 113 9.22 11.55 -3.22
CA LEU A 113 8.34 12.50 -2.55
C LEU A 113 8.48 12.42 -1.02
N ALA A 114 8.61 11.22 -0.46
CA ALA A 114 8.81 11.01 0.98
C ALA A 114 10.21 11.43 1.47
N SER A 115 11.21 11.53 0.58
CA SER A 115 12.63 11.75 0.95
C SER A 115 13.14 13.18 0.73
N THR A 116 12.45 14.00 -0.08
CA THR A 116 12.87 15.37 -0.41
C THR A 116 11.69 16.28 -0.71
N ASN A 117 11.90 17.60 -0.48
CA ASN A 117 10.98 18.66 -0.87
C ASN A 117 11.47 19.43 -2.11
N ASP A 118 12.57 18.98 -2.77
CA ASP A 118 13.07 19.61 -3.98
C ASP A 118 12.19 19.25 -5.18
N GLU A 119 11.38 20.22 -5.61
CA GLU A 119 10.42 20.06 -6.71
C GLU A 119 11.07 19.53 -7.99
N SER A 120 12.27 20.02 -8.32
CA SER A 120 12.96 19.61 -9.55
C SER A 120 13.32 18.12 -9.53
N THR A 121 13.77 17.63 -8.37
CA THR A 121 14.06 16.20 -8.16
C THR A 121 12.81 15.34 -8.21
N ILE A 122 11.70 15.81 -7.64
CA ILE A 122 10.41 15.10 -7.63
C ILE A 122 9.87 15.00 -9.06
N ILE A 123 9.81 16.11 -9.79
CA ILE A 123 9.29 16.15 -11.17
C ILE A 123 10.11 15.26 -12.10
N GLU A 124 11.43 15.17 -11.94
CA GLU A 124 12.30 14.30 -12.75
C GLU A 124 11.99 12.81 -12.53
N LYS A 125 11.28 12.43 -11.47
CA LYS A 125 10.84 11.05 -11.22
C LYS A 125 9.47 10.71 -11.80
N ILE A 126 8.85 11.63 -12.53
CA ILE A 126 7.64 11.31 -13.29
C ILE A 126 8.04 10.53 -14.55
N ASP A 127 7.76 9.24 -14.53
CA ASP A 127 8.08 8.34 -15.64
C ASP A 127 7.07 8.49 -16.78
N ILE A 128 7.57 8.83 -17.96
CA ILE A 128 6.77 8.95 -19.19
C ILE A 128 6.89 7.70 -20.05
N GLY A 129 8.12 7.20 -20.24
CA GLY A 129 8.41 6.09 -21.15
C GLY A 129 7.93 4.75 -20.60
N GLY A 130 8.28 4.45 -19.34
CA GLY A 130 7.92 3.19 -18.68
C GLY A 130 6.42 3.03 -18.52
N ILE A 131 5.72 4.07 -18.03
CA ILE A 131 4.26 4.04 -17.86
C ILE A 131 3.55 3.82 -19.20
N SER A 132 4.05 4.44 -20.28
CA SER A 132 3.50 4.27 -21.62
C SER A 132 3.66 2.85 -22.15
N LEU A 133 4.82 2.21 -21.93
CA LEU A 133 5.08 0.81 -22.27
C LEU A 133 4.15 -0.14 -21.50
N ILE A 134 4.00 0.07 -20.20
CA ILE A 134 3.09 -0.71 -19.34
C ILE A 134 1.67 -0.67 -19.89
N ARG A 135 1.15 0.53 -20.18
CA ARG A 135 -0.22 0.71 -20.67
C ARG A 135 -0.43 0.13 -22.07
N ALA A 136 0.56 0.28 -22.97
CA ALA A 136 0.49 -0.26 -24.32
C ALA A 136 0.44 -1.80 -24.31
N ALA A 137 1.35 -2.44 -23.59
CA ALA A 137 1.40 -3.88 -23.45
C ALA A 137 0.14 -4.43 -22.77
N ALA A 138 -0.32 -3.81 -21.67
CA ALA A 138 -1.54 -4.21 -20.97
C ALA A 138 -2.79 -4.09 -21.86
N LYS A 139 -2.90 -3.06 -22.68
CA LYS A 139 -3.99 -2.93 -23.67
C LYS A 139 -4.02 -4.10 -24.65
N ASN A 140 -2.85 -4.57 -25.09
CA ASN A 140 -2.70 -5.68 -26.02
C ASN A 140 -2.44 -7.04 -25.34
N TYR A 141 -2.96 -7.25 -24.14
CA TYR A 141 -2.72 -8.46 -23.31
C TYR A 141 -3.06 -9.78 -24.03
N ARG A 142 -3.84 -9.75 -25.10
CA ARG A 142 -4.13 -10.95 -25.89
C ARG A 142 -2.89 -11.51 -26.57
N ASP A 143 -1.97 -10.62 -26.94
CA ASP A 143 -0.79 -10.93 -27.73
C ASP A 143 0.53 -10.61 -27.03
N VAL A 144 0.51 -9.76 -25.98
CA VAL A 144 1.70 -9.28 -25.27
C VAL A 144 1.59 -9.51 -23.78
N VAL A 145 2.69 -9.92 -23.16
CA VAL A 145 2.84 -10.06 -21.70
C VAL A 145 3.42 -8.76 -21.16
N VAL A 146 2.95 -8.31 -20.00
CA VAL A 146 3.50 -7.16 -19.28
C VAL A 146 3.87 -7.53 -17.86
N VAL A 147 5.09 -7.20 -17.44
CA VAL A 147 5.57 -7.29 -16.06
C VAL A 147 5.80 -5.85 -15.57
N PRO A 148 4.86 -5.28 -14.83
CA PRO A 148 4.82 -3.83 -14.58
C PRO A 148 5.60 -3.38 -13.34
N SER A 149 6.09 -4.31 -12.53
CA SER A 149 6.93 -4.05 -11.36
C SER A 149 7.70 -5.29 -10.92
N ARG A 150 8.60 -5.11 -9.95
CA ARG A 150 9.37 -6.20 -9.33
C ARG A 150 8.51 -7.22 -8.60
N ASP A 151 7.36 -6.81 -8.11
CA ASP A 151 6.43 -7.68 -7.38
C ASP A 151 5.91 -8.85 -8.23
N GLU A 152 5.93 -8.71 -9.55
CA GLU A 152 5.50 -9.73 -10.50
C GLU A 152 6.64 -10.64 -10.99
N TYR A 153 7.90 -10.41 -10.58
CA TYR A 153 9.03 -11.20 -11.07
C TYR A 153 8.90 -12.69 -10.73
N GLN A 154 8.50 -13.02 -9.51
CA GLN A 154 8.29 -14.42 -9.15
C GLN A 154 7.15 -15.05 -9.97
N MET A 155 6.05 -14.34 -10.13
CA MET A 155 4.90 -14.82 -10.91
C MET A 155 5.28 -15.11 -12.36
N ILE A 156 5.99 -14.17 -13.04
CA ILE A 156 6.41 -14.41 -14.42
C ILE A 156 7.44 -15.53 -14.53
N ALA A 157 8.36 -15.65 -13.57
CA ALA A 157 9.33 -16.73 -13.56
C ALA A 157 8.67 -18.11 -13.45
N ASP A 158 7.66 -18.24 -12.60
CA ASP A 158 6.89 -19.48 -12.45
C ASP A 158 6.11 -19.82 -13.72
N ILE A 159 5.40 -18.84 -14.30
CA ILE A 159 4.67 -19.01 -15.58
C ILE A 159 5.61 -19.46 -16.70
N LEU A 160 6.79 -18.83 -16.84
CA LEU A 160 7.76 -19.18 -17.89
C LEU A 160 8.37 -20.55 -17.70
N LYS A 161 8.67 -20.96 -16.46
CA LYS A 161 9.20 -22.29 -16.15
C LYS A 161 8.17 -23.38 -16.40
N GLU A 162 6.97 -23.23 -15.82
CA GLU A 162 5.89 -24.22 -15.94
C GLU A 162 5.39 -24.35 -17.38
N GLY A 163 5.28 -23.21 -18.08
CA GLY A 163 4.83 -23.14 -19.47
C GLY A 163 5.91 -23.35 -20.52
N ASN A 164 7.17 -23.55 -20.16
CA ASN A 164 8.31 -23.60 -21.08
C ASN A 164 8.32 -22.41 -22.07
N GLY A 165 8.19 -21.21 -21.53
CA GLY A 165 8.12 -19.96 -22.32
C GLY A 165 6.74 -19.67 -22.95
N VAL A 166 5.72 -20.45 -22.63
CA VAL A 166 4.36 -20.24 -23.13
C VAL A 166 3.45 -19.71 -22.02
N THR A 167 2.68 -18.66 -22.33
CA THR A 167 1.69 -18.07 -21.45
C THR A 167 0.27 -18.33 -21.92
N THR A 168 -0.68 -18.44 -20.97
CA THR A 168 -2.10 -18.49 -21.27
C THR A 168 -2.71 -17.09 -21.36
N THR A 169 -3.89 -16.97 -21.96
CA THR A 169 -4.64 -15.70 -21.96
C THR A 169 -5.03 -15.27 -20.53
N ALA A 170 -5.24 -16.22 -19.62
CA ALA A 170 -5.55 -15.92 -18.23
C ALA A 170 -4.36 -15.26 -17.52
N ASP A 171 -3.15 -15.80 -17.70
CA ASP A 171 -1.92 -15.23 -17.15
C ASP A 171 -1.71 -13.79 -17.63
N ARG A 172 -1.83 -13.60 -18.94
CA ARG A 172 -1.65 -12.27 -19.56
C ARG A 172 -2.72 -11.27 -19.10
N LYS A 173 -3.97 -11.71 -18.91
CA LYS A 173 -5.05 -10.87 -18.38
C LYS A 173 -4.80 -10.49 -16.93
N GLU A 174 -4.31 -11.41 -16.12
CA GLU A 174 -3.96 -11.13 -14.72
C GLU A 174 -2.79 -10.12 -14.64
N LEU A 175 -1.74 -10.32 -15.44
CA LEU A 175 -0.63 -9.37 -15.50
C LEU A 175 -1.07 -7.99 -16.04
N ALA A 176 -1.98 -7.93 -17.00
CA ALA A 176 -2.57 -6.66 -17.46
C ALA A 176 -3.40 -5.97 -16.36
N ARG A 177 -4.13 -6.72 -15.55
CA ARG A 177 -4.82 -6.18 -14.38
C ARG A 177 -3.84 -5.55 -13.39
N ARG A 178 -2.71 -6.23 -13.12
CA ARG A 178 -1.64 -5.71 -12.28
C ARG A 178 -0.97 -4.47 -12.87
N ALA A 179 -0.76 -4.45 -14.18
CA ALA A 179 -0.24 -3.29 -14.90
C ALA A 179 -1.13 -2.04 -14.72
N PHE A 180 -2.45 -2.19 -14.81
CA PHE A 180 -3.36 -1.08 -14.56
C PHE A 180 -3.46 -0.72 -13.06
N LYS A 181 -3.25 -1.67 -12.14
CA LYS A 181 -3.09 -1.37 -10.71
C LYS A 181 -1.87 -0.45 -10.50
N VAL A 182 -0.72 -0.80 -11.06
CA VAL A 182 0.52 0.00 -10.96
C VAL A 182 0.32 1.38 -11.57
N SER A 183 -0.14 1.46 -12.83
CA SER A 183 -0.26 2.75 -13.52
C SER A 183 -1.30 3.68 -12.89
N SER A 184 -2.42 3.16 -12.40
CA SER A 184 -3.44 3.99 -11.74
C SER A 184 -2.96 4.51 -10.39
N ASN A 185 -2.23 3.70 -9.61
CA ASN A 185 -1.64 4.15 -8.34
C ASN A 185 -0.61 5.27 -8.58
N TYR A 186 0.24 5.07 -9.57
CA TYR A 186 1.26 6.04 -9.95
C TYR A 186 0.65 7.39 -10.34
N ASP A 187 -0.39 7.37 -11.20
CA ASP A 187 -1.09 8.59 -11.62
C ASP A 187 -1.82 9.27 -10.44
N VAL A 188 -2.37 8.49 -9.48
CA VAL A 188 -3.00 9.06 -8.27
C VAL A 188 -1.97 9.73 -7.37
N ALA A 189 -0.78 9.14 -7.19
CA ALA A 189 0.28 9.74 -6.39
C ALA A 189 0.75 11.07 -7.01
N ILE A 190 0.95 11.12 -8.33
CA ILE A 190 1.32 12.33 -9.06
C ILE A 190 0.21 13.39 -8.96
N PHE A 191 -1.05 12.98 -9.17
CA PHE A 191 -2.19 13.88 -9.06
C PHE A 191 -2.27 14.51 -7.66
N ASN A 192 -2.12 13.72 -6.61
CA ASN A 192 -2.20 14.21 -5.24
C ASN A 192 -1.08 15.21 -4.93
N TYR A 193 0.13 14.99 -5.45
CA TYR A 193 1.23 15.93 -5.33
C TYR A 193 0.90 17.30 -5.94
N PHE A 194 0.38 17.33 -7.18
CA PHE A 194 -0.01 18.59 -7.83
C PHE A 194 -1.30 19.23 -7.27
N ASN A 195 -2.10 18.45 -6.57
CA ASN A 195 -3.37 18.91 -6.01
C ASN A 195 -3.26 19.40 -4.56
N GLU A 196 -2.08 19.34 -3.94
CA GLU A 196 -1.91 19.66 -2.51
C GLU A 196 -2.35 21.09 -2.18
N ASP A 197 -2.01 22.05 -3.04
CA ASP A 197 -2.34 23.49 -2.89
C ASP A 197 -3.51 23.94 -3.79
N SER A 198 -4.27 23.02 -4.37
CA SER A 198 -5.35 23.32 -5.29
C SER A 198 -6.66 23.58 -4.53
N GLU A 199 -7.45 24.55 -5.01
CA GLU A 199 -8.83 24.75 -4.57
C GLU A 199 -9.80 23.70 -5.17
N ASP A 200 -9.33 22.87 -6.12
CA ASP A 200 -10.15 21.82 -6.75
C ASP A 200 -10.27 20.61 -5.82
N THR A 201 -11.50 20.35 -5.38
CA THR A 201 -11.81 19.25 -4.47
C THR A 201 -12.13 17.97 -5.23
N VAL A 202 -11.11 17.16 -5.46
CA VAL A 202 -11.26 15.84 -6.08
C VAL A 202 -10.79 14.76 -5.12
N PHE A 203 -11.66 13.81 -4.77
CA PHE A 203 -11.28 12.67 -3.95
C PHE A 203 -10.66 11.57 -4.82
N LYS A 204 -9.35 11.36 -4.68
CA LYS A 204 -8.61 10.24 -5.27
C LYS A 204 -7.72 9.59 -4.22
N GLN A 205 -7.92 8.31 -3.99
CA GLN A 205 -7.11 7.52 -3.09
C GLN A 205 -6.83 6.15 -3.70
N SER A 206 -5.59 5.70 -3.64
CA SER A 206 -5.18 4.38 -4.06
C SER A 206 -4.46 3.67 -2.92
N ILE A 207 -5.02 2.58 -2.42
CA ILE A 207 -4.42 1.74 -1.39
C ILE A 207 -4.38 0.32 -1.93
N HIS A 208 -3.18 -0.21 -2.17
CA HIS A 208 -3.02 -1.51 -2.81
C HIS A 208 -2.64 -2.65 -1.86
N ASN A 209 -2.22 -2.33 -0.64
CA ASN A 209 -2.05 -3.32 0.41
C ASN A 209 -3.41 -3.62 1.03
N SER A 210 -3.73 -4.89 1.16
CA SER A 210 -4.97 -5.31 1.80
C SER A 210 -4.79 -6.64 2.52
N GLN A 211 -5.50 -6.79 3.64
CA GLN A 211 -5.57 -8.05 4.36
C GLN A 211 -7.01 -8.43 4.65
N PRO A 212 -7.38 -9.71 4.51
CA PRO A 212 -8.70 -10.17 4.88
C PRO A 212 -8.86 -10.12 6.39
N LEU A 213 -10.00 -9.61 6.82
CA LEU A 213 -10.40 -9.65 8.23
C LEU A 213 -11.15 -10.95 8.52
N ARG A 214 -11.24 -11.30 9.80
CA ARG A 214 -11.98 -12.48 10.24
C ARG A 214 -13.44 -12.47 9.77
N TYR A 215 -14.09 -11.30 9.79
CA TYR A 215 -15.42 -10.97 9.27
C TYR A 215 -15.58 -9.45 9.24
N GLY A 216 -16.64 -8.95 8.61
CA GLY A 216 -17.03 -7.54 8.63
C GLY A 216 -17.62 -7.12 9.96
N GLU A 217 -18.55 -6.18 9.97
CA GLU A 217 -19.27 -5.76 11.19
C GLU A 217 -20.03 -6.93 11.82
N ASN A 218 -20.67 -7.74 10.99
CA ASN A 218 -21.37 -8.95 11.40
C ASN A 218 -20.68 -10.23 10.89
N PRO A 219 -20.82 -11.38 11.58
CA PRO A 219 -20.11 -12.62 11.29
C PRO A 219 -20.32 -13.19 9.86
N HIS A 220 -21.43 -12.89 9.22
CA HIS A 220 -21.74 -13.35 7.86
C HIS A 220 -21.16 -12.44 6.76
N GLN A 221 -20.66 -11.26 7.11
CA GLN A 221 -20.08 -10.30 6.18
C GLN A 221 -18.59 -10.55 6.00
N LYS A 222 -18.13 -10.50 4.76
CA LYS A 222 -16.68 -10.46 4.46
C LYS A 222 -16.16 -9.05 4.74
N GLY A 223 -15.00 -8.96 5.37
CA GLY A 223 -14.30 -7.70 5.62
C GLY A 223 -12.87 -7.75 5.09
N ASN A 224 -12.38 -6.62 4.62
CA ASN A 224 -10.98 -6.40 4.27
C ASN A 224 -10.52 -5.09 4.90
N PHE A 225 -9.31 -5.06 5.37
CA PHE A 225 -8.60 -3.83 5.70
C PHE A 225 -7.72 -3.46 4.51
N PHE A 226 -7.83 -2.24 4.04
CA PHE A 226 -6.93 -1.67 3.04
C PHE A 226 -5.97 -0.72 3.75
N GLY A 227 -4.70 -1.05 3.75
CA GLY A 227 -3.65 -0.35 4.46
C GLY A 227 -2.53 -1.30 4.90
N ASP A 228 -1.50 -0.76 5.51
CA ASP A 228 -0.39 -1.51 6.09
C ASP A 228 -0.52 -1.50 7.62
N PHE A 229 -1.11 -2.57 8.16
CA PHE A 229 -1.28 -2.73 9.60
C PHE A 229 0.08 -2.88 10.31
N ASP A 230 1.01 -3.58 9.67
CA ASP A 230 2.33 -3.87 10.24
C ASP A 230 3.24 -2.63 10.23
N ALA A 231 2.95 -1.61 9.41
CA ALA A 231 3.63 -0.32 9.51
C ALA A 231 3.31 0.42 10.82
N VAL A 232 2.11 0.20 11.39
CA VAL A 232 1.62 0.88 12.60
C VAL A 232 1.88 0.06 13.86
N PHE A 233 1.73 -1.27 13.78
CA PHE A 233 1.77 -2.16 14.94
C PHE A 233 2.70 -3.35 14.75
N ASP A 234 3.37 -3.76 15.83
CA ASP A 234 3.88 -5.12 15.99
C ASP A 234 2.85 -5.93 16.76
N ARG A 235 2.33 -6.99 16.15
CA ARG A 235 1.38 -7.89 16.81
C ARG A 235 2.13 -8.90 17.67
N LEU A 236 1.99 -8.78 18.97
CA LEU A 236 2.70 -9.63 19.95
C LEU A 236 1.96 -10.94 20.26
N GLY A 237 0.66 -11.01 19.96
CA GLY A 237 -0.15 -12.21 20.19
C GLY A 237 -1.65 -12.00 20.02
N GLY A 238 -2.41 -13.07 20.22
CA GLY A 238 -3.88 -13.05 20.23
C GLY A 238 -4.54 -13.55 18.94
N LYS A 239 -5.88 -13.50 18.95
CA LYS A 239 -6.74 -13.92 17.82
C LYS A 239 -6.62 -12.97 16.62
N PRO A 240 -7.00 -13.40 15.38
CA PRO A 240 -7.10 -12.51 14.23
C PRO A 240 -8.01 -11.31 14.52
N ILE A 241 -7.60 -10.14 14.01
CA ILE A 241 -8.30 -8.88 14.19
C ILE A 241 -9.60 -8.89 13.37
N SER A 242 -10.71 -8.41 13.96
CA SER A 242 -11.98 -8.24 13.26
C SER A 242 -12.18 -6.79 12.83
N TYR A 243 -13.19 -6.57 11.98
CA TYR A 243 -13.63 -5.23 11.58
C TYR A 243 -13.91 -4.33 12.80
N ASN A 244 -14.70 -4.81 13.75
CA ASN A 244 -15.04 -4.02 14.96
C ASN A 244 -13.80 -3.73 15.81
N ASN A 245 -12.84 -4.69 15.91
CA ASN A 245 -11.60 -4.40 16.64
C ASN A 245 -10.82 -3.27 15.97
N LEU A 246 -10.75 -3.22 14.62
CA LEU A 246 -10.03 -2.15 13.90
C LEU A 246 -10.68 -0.79 14.13
N VAL A 247 -12.02 -0.71 14.07
CA VAL A 247 -12.75 0.54 14.31
C VAL A 247 -12.51 1.06 15.73
N ASP A 248 -12.51 0.16 16.71
CA ASP A 248 -12.24 0.52 18.12
C ASP A 248 -10.76 0.85 18.34
N ILE A 249 -9.82 0.14 17.68
CA ILE A 249 -8.37 0.43 17.72
C ILE A 249 -8.10 1.84 17.17
N ASP A 250 -8.70 2.19 16.02
CA ASP A 250 -8.56 3.50 15.40
C ASP A 250 -9.00 4.62 16.36
N ALA A 251 -10.18 4.48 16.96
CA ALA A 251 -10.67 5.43 17.96
C ALA A 251 -9.74 5.53 19.18
N ALA A 252 -9.19 4.41 19.64
CA ALA A 252 -8.28 4.38 20.79
C ALA A 252 -6.94 5.06 20.48
N VAL A 253 -6.38 4.83 19.28
CA VAL A 253 -5.13 5.46 18.84
C VAL A 253 -5.32 6.96 18.67
N ASN A 254 -6.38 7.39 18.00
CA ASN A 254 -6.68 8.80 17.81
C ASN A 254 -6.86 9.53 19.17
N LEU A 255 -7.58 8.94 20.12
CA LEU A 255 -7.71 9.50 21.46
C LEU A 255 -6.35 9.59 22.18
N MET A 256 -5.55 8.52 22.15
CA MET A 256 -4.27 8.49 22.89
C MET A 256 -3.21 9.38 22.25
N ALA A 257 -3.30 9.68 20.95
CA ALA A 257 -2.39 10.60 20.27
C ALA A 257 -2.40 12.00 20.89
N GLU A 258 -3.55 12.46 21.41
CA GLU A 258 -3.69 13.74 22.11
C GLU A 258 -2.88 13.77 23.42
N PHE A 259 -2.64 12.61 24.03
CA PHE A 259 -1.91 12.44 25.28
C PHE A 259 -0.49 11.87 25.08
N LYS A 260 0.02 11.84 23.85
CA LYS A 260 1.31 11.23 23.51
C LYS A 260 2.47 11.79 24.31
N ALA A 261 2.49 13.10 24.56
CA ALA A 261 3.55 13.82 25.26
C ALA A 261 3.27 13.99 26.78
N ASP A 262 2.13 13.52 27.24
CA ASP A 262 1.71 13.70 28.63
C ASP A 262 2.40 12.69 29.58
N ASN A 263 2.20 12.91 30.87
CA ASN A 263 2.50 11.92 31.92
C ASN A 263 1.77 10.61 31.62
N PRO A 264 2.11 9.51 32.32
CA PRO A 264 1.47 8.22 32.10
C PRO A 264 -0.05 8.31 32.04
N THR A 265 -0.58 8.08 30.83
CA THR A 265 -2.02 8.12 30.53
C THR A 265 -2.50 6.74 30.12
N PHE A 266 -3.67 6.38 30.62
CA PHE A 266 -4.35 5.14 30.29
C PHE A 266 -5.81 5.42 29.91
N ALA A 267 -6.27 4.82 28.80
CA ALA A 267 -7.66 4.90 28.38
C ALA A 267 -8.28 3.51 28.20
N VAL A 268 -9.57 3.45 28.48
CA VAL A 268 -10.44 2.28 28.28
C VAL A 268 -11.56 2.70 27.35
N LEU A 269 -11.67 2.03 26.20
CA LEU A 269 -12.69 2.36 25.21
C LEU A 269 -13.58 1.14 24.94
N LYS A 270 -14.82 1.41 24.55
CA LYS A 270 -15.75 0.40 24.04
C LYS A 270 -16.70 1.03 23.03
N HIS A 271 -16.85 0.38 21.88
CA HIS A 271 -17.67 0.89 20.78
C HIS A 271 -17.30 2.33 20.41
N THR A 272 -16.00 2.57 20.21
CA THR A 272 -15.40 3.87 19.87
C THR A 272 -15.53 4.99 20.91
N ASN A 273 -16.10 4.71 22.07
CA ASN A 273 -16.26 5.69 23.13
C ASN A 273 -15.41 5.35 24.36
N ALA A 274 -14.86 6.38 25.00
CA ALA A 274 -14.12 6.21 26.25
C ALA A 274 -15.06 5.87 27.41
N CYS A 275 -14.82 4.73 28.07
CA CYS A 275 -15.40 4.39 29.38
C CYS A 275 -14.67 5.12 30.50
N GLY A 276 -13.39 5.43 30.29
CA GLY A 276 -12.59 6.21 31.20
C GLY A 276 -11.21 6.50 30.62
N ILE A 277 -10.66 7.65 30.96
CA ILE A 277 -9.30 8.06 30.68
C ILE A 277 -8.71 8.78 31.84
N ALA A 278 -7.45 8.54 32.18
CA ALA A 278 -6.80 9.19 33.30
C ALA A 278 -5.28 9.31 33.05
N THR A 279 -4.74 10.47 33.44
CA THR A 279 -3.30 10.75 33.53
C THR A 279 -2.89 10.76 34.98
N ARG A 280 -1.82 10.02 35.36
CA ARG A 280 -1.28 9.92 36.72
C ARG A 280 0.25 9.89 36.67
N GLU A 281 0.88 9.76 37.83
CA GLU A 281 2.32 9.64 37.95
C GLU A 281 2.84 8.27 37.49
N THR A 282 2.05 7.22 37.60
CA THR A 282 2.40 5.86 37.15
C THR A 282 1.34 5.29 36.22
N VAL A 283 1.75 4.36 35.35
CA VAL A 283 0.83 3.66 34.44
C VAL A 283 -0.21 2.86 35.21
N LEU A 284 0.20 2.26 36.34
CA LEU A 284 -0.68 1.49 37.22
C LEU A 284 -1.79 2.36 37.82
N ASP A 285 -1.45 3.56 38.30
CA ASP A 285 -2.44 4.47 38.88
C ASP A 285 -3.34 5.07 37.78
N ALA A 286 -2.78 5.36 36.60
CA ALA A 286 -3.55 5.78 35.45
C ALA A 286 -4.58 4.70 35.05
N TRP A 287 -4.14 3.43 34.97
CA TRP A 287 -5.03 2.28 34.72
C TRP A 287 -6.17 2.20 35.73
N LYS A 288 -5.86 2.22 37.02
CA LYS A 288 -6.88 2.12 38.07
C LYS A 288 -7.90 3.27 38.03
N ALA A 289 -7.41 4.47 37.76
CA ALA A 289 -8.27 5.65 37.66
C ALA A 289 -9.14 5.62 36.39
N ALA A 290 -8.59 5.21 35.25
CA ALA A 290 -9.36 5.05 34.02
C ALA A 290 -10.45 3.98 34.17
N LEU A 291 -10.12 2.82 34.76
CA LEU A 291 -11.07 1.74 35.00
C LEU A 291 -12.20 2.18 35.98
N ALA A 292 -11.89 3.04 36.96
CA ALA A 292 -12.87 3.54 37.91
C ALA A 292 -13.92 4.46 37.26
N GLY A 293 -13.70 5.00 36.08
CA GLY A 293 -14.66 5.81 35.33
C GLY A 293 -15.95 5.03 35.03
N ASP A 294 -15.82 3.84 34.44
CA ASP A 294 -16.91 2.90 34.21
C ASP A 294 -16.38 1.46 34.14
N SER A 295 -16.24 0.82 35.27
CA SER A 295 -15.71 -0.54 35.37
C SER A 295 -16.61 -1.61 34.75
N VAL A 296 -17.91 -1.34 34.63
CA VAL A 296 -18.88 -2.27 34.04
C VAL A 296 -18.77 -2.28 32.53
N SER A 297 -18.75 -1.11 31.91
CA SER A 297 -18.60 -0.99 30.45
C SER A 297 -17.20 -1.36 29.96
N ALA A 298 -16.17 -1.30 30.82
CA ALA A 298 -14.78 -1.67 30.47
C ALA A 298 -14.61 -3.14 30.06
N PHE A 299 -15.51 -4.02 30.46
CA PHE A 299 -15.44 -5.45 30.16
C PHE A 299 -15.54 -5.70 28.63
N GLY A 300 -14.51 -6.35 28.05
CA GLY A 300 -14.44 -6.63 26.62
C GLY A 300 -14.08 -5.40 25.77
N GLY A 301 -13.58 -4.33 26.37
CA GLY A 301 -13.16 -3.11 25.69
C GLY A 301 -11.75 -3.19 25.10
N ILE A 302 -11.30 -2.04 24.56
CA ILE A 302 -9.95 -1.76 24.10
C ILE A 302 -9.23 -0.96 25.16
N LEU A 303 -8.03 -1.37 25.49
CA LEU A 303 -7.16 -0.76 26.47
C LEU A 303 -5.97 -0.13 25.76
N ILE A 304 -5.61 1.10 26.10
CA ILE A 304 -4.47 1.79 25.50
C ILE A 304 -3.73 2.66 26.51
N SER A 305 -2.40 2.63 26.43
CA SER A 305 -1.50 3.48 27.22
C SER A 305 -0.51 4.21 26.32
N ASN A 306 -0.10 5.43 26.70
CA ASN A 306 0.99 6.16 26.08
C ASN A 306 2.37 5.72 26.60
N GLN A 307 2.45 4.82 27.57
CA GLN A 307 3.68 4.36 28.21
C GLN A 307 3.79 2.83 28.19
N THR A 308 5.01 2.33 28.44
CA THR A 308 5.31 0.90 28.56
C THR A 308 4.51 0.25 29.69
N ILE A 309 3.91 -0.90 29.42
CA ILE A 309 3.19 -1.71 30.41
C ILE A 309 4.20 -2.58 31.18
N ASP A 310 4.30 -2.35 32.49
CA ASP A 310 5.10 -3.15 33.42
C ASP A 310 4.31 -4.33 34.00
N LEU A 311 4.99 -5.20 34.75
CA LEU A 311 4.38 -6.38 35.36
C LEU A 311 3.26 -6.02 36.35
N ALA A 312 3.45 -4.97 37.17
CA ALA A 312 2.45 -4.58 38.18
C ALA A 312 1.15 -4.13 37.52
N THR A 313 1.26 -3.34 36.46
CA THR A 313 0.11 -2.91 35.66
C THR A 313 -0.51 -4.10 34.91
N ALA A 314 0.30 -4.98 34.34
CA ALA A 314 -0.18 -6.18 33.64
C ALA A 314 -0.98 -7.12 34.57
N GLN A 315 -0.55 -7.28 35.81
CA GLN A 315 -1.27 -8.10 36.85
C GLN A 315 -2.65 -7.55 37.14
N GLU A 316 -2.80 -6.23 37.20
CA GLU A 316 -4.10 -5.60 37.43
C GLU A 316 -5.00 -5.67 36.19
N ILE A 317 -4.44 -5.43 35.01
CA ILE A 317 -5.14 -5.56 33.70
C ILE A 317 -5.62 -7.01 33.49
N ASP A 318 -4.83 -8.00 33.89
CA ASP A 318 -5.17 -9.42 33.71
C ASP A 318 -6.42 -9.88 34.44
N LYS A 319 -6.86 -9.12 35.46
CA LYS A 319 -8.06 -9.42 36.26
C LYS A 319 -9.37 -9.24 35.48
N ILE A 320 -9.37 -8.43 34.41
CA ILE A 320 -10.56 -8.22 33.59
C ILE A 320 -10.38 -8.84 32.18
N PHE A 321 -11.49 -9.10 31.52
CA PHE A 321 -11.46 -9.46 30.13
C PHE A 321 -11.44 -8.21 29.24
N TYR A 322 -10.52 -8.15 28.28
CA TYR A 322 -10.43 -7.14 27.24
C TYR A 322 -10.18 -7.80 25.88
N GLU A 323 -10.55 -7.12 24.81
CA GLU A 323 -10.33 -7.60 23.43
C GLU A 323 -8.93 -7.26 22.95
N VAL A 324 -8.48 -6.02 23.14
CA VAL A 324 -7.18 -5.51 22.67
C VAL A 324 -6.50 -4.68 23.75
N LEU A 325 -5.20 -4.83 23.89
CA LEU A 325 -4.34 -3.94 24.68
C LEU A 325 -3.24 -3.37 23.78
N ILE A 326 -3.12 -2.04 23.78
CA ILE A 326 -2.19 -1.27 22.95
C ILE A 326 -1.25 -0.49 23.88
N ALA A 327 0.06 -0.55 23.60
CA ALA A 327 1.06 0.25 24.27
C ALA A 327 2.30 0.43 23.41
N PRO A 328 3.15 1.46 23.67
CA PRO A 328 4.43 1.62 22.99
C PRO A 328 5.39 0.45 23.23
N ASP A 329 5.33 -0.17 24.41
CA ASP A 329 6.08 -1.38 24.73
C ASP A 329 5.49 -2.16 25.92
N PHE A 330 6.05 -3.35 26.16
CA PHE A 330 5.71 -4.23 27.29
C PHE A 330 7.01 -4.76 27.89
N THR A 331 7.15 -4.76 29.21
CA THR A 331 8.26 -5.48 29.83
C THR A 331 8.15 -6.98 29.54
N ASN A 332 9.27 -7.69 29.55
CA ASN A 332 9.28 -9.12 29.16
C ASN A 332 8.35 -9.98 30.03
N ASP A 333 8.34 -9.74 31.32
CA ASP A 333 7.48 -10.39 32.31
C ASP A 333 6.00 -10.03 32.15
N ALA A 334 5.68 -8.78 31.84
CA ALA A 334 4.33 -8.34 31.50
C ALA A 334 3.83 -9.04 30.21
N LYS A 335 4.67 -9.08 29.18
CA LYS A 335 4.37 -9.76 27.91
C LYS A 335 4.12 -11.24 28.12
N GLU A 336 4.97 -11.91 28.93
CA GLU A 336 4.80 -13.33 29.25
C GLU A 336 3.48 -13.60 29.95
N LEU A 337 3.10 -12.76 30.94
CA LEU A 337 1.85 -12.90 31.66
C LEU A 337 0.63 -12.74 30.72
N LEU A 338 0.60 -11.65 29.95
CA LEU A 338 -0.56 -11.27 29.13
C LEU A 338 -0.74 -12.19 27.92
N SER A 339 0.34 -12.79 27.38
CA SER A 339 0.31 -13.71 26.26
C SER A 339 -0.29 -15.07 26.59
N LYS A 340 -0.43 -15.43 27.89
CA LYS A 340 -1.04 -16.72 28.32
C LYS A 340 -2.51 -16.85 27.87
N LYS A 341 -3.19 -15.74 27.60
CA LYS A 341 -4.60 -15.75 27.20
C LYS A 341 -4.74 -15.44 25.69
N SER A 342 -4.69 -16.49 24.87
CA SER A 342 -4.66 -16.43 23.40
C SER A 342 -5.85 -15.71 22.73
N LYS A 343 -6.93 -15.44 23.43
CA LYS A 343 -8.09 -14.69 22.90
C LYS A 343 -7.89 -13.18 22.91
N ARG A 344 -6.94 -12.67 23.73
CA ARG A 344 -6.65 -11.24 23.85
C ARG A 344 -5.59 -10.82 22.85
N ILE A 345 -5.81 -9.71 22.19
CA ILE A 345 -4.89 -9.16 21.19
C ILE A 345 -3.94 -8.20 21.90
N LEU A 346 -2.63 -8.40 21.72
CA LEU A 346 -1.59 -7.52 22.25
C LEU A 346 -0.91 -6.82 21.06
N LEU A 347 -0.93 -5.49 21.05
CA LEU A 347 -0.36 -4.65 20.02
C LEU A 347 0.69 -3.71 20.62
N LYS A 348 1.91 -3.77 20.08
CA LYS A 348 2.91 -2.74 20.31
C LYS A 348 2.76 -1.70 19.20
N ILE A 349 2.40 -0.47 19.57
CA ILE A 349 2.30 0.63 18.61
C ILE A 349 3.68 1.21 18.36
N LYS A 350 4.02 1.43 17.09
CA LYS A 350 5.33 1.97 16.69
C LYS A 350 5.40 3.48 16.87
N ASP A 351 4.32 4.17 16.54
CA ASP A 351 4.13 5.58 16.81
C ASP A 351 2.63 5.91 16.89
N PHE A 352 2.28 6.95 17.66
CA PHE A 352 0.94 7.54 17.65
C PHE A 352 0.84 8.52 16.50
N TYR A 353 0.37 8.04 15.38
CA TYR A 353 0.17 8.81 14.16
C TYR A 353 -1.31 9.14 13.99
N VAL A 354 -1.60 10.42 13.79
CA VAL A 354 -2.94 10.91 13.46
C VAL A 354 -2.95 11.35 12.01
N THR A 355 -3.91 10.86 11.24
CA THR A 355 -4.12 11.34 9.87
C THR A 355 -4.62 12.78 9.90
N LYS A 356 -4.17 13.61 8.96
CA LYS A 356 -4.64 15.01 8.86
C LYS A 356 -6.12 15.10 8.49
N LYS A 357 -6.65 14.10 7.80
CA LYS A 357 -8.01 14.06 7.26
C LYS A 357 -8.68 12.73 7.57
N SER A 358 -9.97 12.75 7.82
CA SER A 358 -10.81 11.56 7.95
C SER A 358 -11.84 11.48 6.82
N PHE A 359 -12.18 10.26 6.43
CA PHE A 359 -13.12 9.99 5.35
C PHE A 359 -14.22 9.05 5.82
N LYS A 360 -15.43 9.28 5.35
CA LYS A 360 -16.54 8.37 5.59
C LYS A 360 -17.37 8.20 4.31
N THR A 361 -17.59 6.94 3.93
CA THR A 361 -18.51 6.63 2.84
C THR A 361 -19.95 6.79 3.29
N LEU A 362 -20.77 7.47 2.50
CA LEU A 362 -22.21 7.56 2.70
C LEU A 362 -22.92 7.81 1.38
N LEU A 363 -24.17 7.36 1.28
CA LEU A 363 -24.95 7.46 0.06
C LEU A 363 -24.18 6.94 -1.17
N ASN A 364 -23.95 7.75 -2.17
CA ASN A 364 -23.18 7.46 -3.37
C ASN A 364 -21.84 8.22 -3.42
N GLY A 365 -21.33 8.69 -2.27
CA GLY A 365 -20.12 9.51 -2.19
C GLY A 365 -19.28 9.25 -0.94
N VAL A 366 -18.36 10.15 -0.74
CA VAL A 366 -17.46 10.20 0.42
C VAL A 366 -17.52 11.60 1.01
N ILE A 367 -17.61 11.71 2.33
CA ILE A 367 -17.33 12.97 3.02
C ILE A 367 -15.91 12.94 3.56
N GLU A 368 -15.26 14.08 3.49
CA GLU A 368 -13.93 14.36 4.01
C GLU A 368 -14.04 15.47 5.04
N GLN A 369 -13.27 15.40 6.11
CA GLN A 369 -13.06 16.48 7.04
C GLN A 369 -11.63 16.47 7.55
N GLU A 370 -11.14 17.63 7.99
CA GLU A 370 -9.91 17.68 8.77
C GLU A 370 -10.11 17.01 10.13
N MET A 371 -9.05 16.43 10.67
CA MET A 371 -9.08 15.91 12.03
C MET A 371 -9.14 17.09 12.99
N ASP A 372 -10.03 17.00 13.96
CA ASP A 372 -10.13 18.00 15.03
C ASP A 372 -8.89 17.91 15.93
N CYS A 373 -8.05 18.94 15.85
CA CYS A 373 -6.85 19.10 16.68
C CYS A 373 -6.97 20.26 17.68
N LEU A 374 -8.19 20.81 17.86
CA LEU A 374 -8.44 22.00 18.68
C LEU A 374 -9.16 21.69 19.99
N LEU A 375 -8.92 20.53 20.61
CA LEU A 375 -9.55 20.14 21.88
C LEU A 375 -9.40 21.19 23.01
N TYR A 376 -8.49 22.16 22.88
CA TYR A 376 -8.21 23.16 23.94
C TYR A 376 -8.70 24.57 23.63
N THR A 377 -9.23 24.84 22.45
CA THR A 377 -9.49 26.24 22.03
C THR A 377 -10.93 26.57 21.68
N SER A 378 -11.81 25.60 21.57
CA SER A 378 -13.22 25.85 21.27
C SER A 378 -14.12 25.11 22.27
N PRO A 379 -14.83 25.81 23.16
CA PRO A 379 -15.86 25.16 23.97
C PRO A 379 -16.91 24.58 23.01
N SER A 380 -17.27 23.32 23.23
CA SER A 380 -18.33 22.67 22.43
C SER A 380 -19.59 23.53 22.42
N PRO A 381 -20.21 23.78 21.25
CA PRO A 381 -21.49 24.47 21.21
C PRO A 381 -22.57 23.81 22.06
N ARG A 382 -22.41 22.52 22.41
CA ARG A 382 -23.27 21.79 23.33
C ARG A 382 -23.05 22.18 24.78
N ASP A 383 -21.84 22.52 25.18
CA ASP A 383 -21.53 22.91 26.56
C ASP A 383 -22.16 24.26 26.93
N ALA A 384 -22.26 25.16 25.91
CA ALA A 384 -22.92 26.44 26.07
C ALA A 384 -24.47 26.36 26.17
N THR A 385 -25.07 25.27 25.67
CA THR A 385 -26.51 25.07 25.65
C THR A 385 -27.04 24.21 26.81
N LEU A 386 -26.23 23.33 27.37
CA LEU A 386 -26.63 22.47 28.51
C LEU A 386 -26.81 23.23 29.85
N SER A 387 -26.20 24.41 29.98
CA SER A 387 -26.36 25.26 31.15
C SER A 387 -27.67 26.06 31.17
N ARG A 388 -28.54 25.93 30.18
CA ARG A 388 -29.80 26.68 30.06
C ARG A 388 -31.05 25.82 29.86
N MET A 389 -31.08 24.63 30.40
CA MET A 389 -32.37 23.99 30.61
C MET A 389 -33.05 24.72 31.75
N PRO A 390 -34.24 25.31 31.56
CA PRO A 390 -34.99 25.87 32.68
C PRO A 390 -35.39 24.73 33.63
N SER A 391 -34.97 24.83 34.85
CA SER A 391 -35.54 24.06 35.95
C SER A 391 -36.96 24.56 36.19
N SER A 392 -37.93 24.05 35.45
CA SER A 392 -39.35 24.22 35.74
C SER A 392 -40.14 23.36 34.76
N ALA A 393 -40.84 22.39 35.15
CA ALA A 393 -41.94 22.23 36.07
C ALA A 393 -42.16 20.72 36.24
#